data_a977b0e6aa9e0f95aab6335cb4e884ac
#
_entry.id   a977b0e6aa9e0f95aab6335cb4e884ac
#
_cell.length_a   1.000
_cell.length_b   1.000
_cell.length_c   1.000
_cell.angle_alpha   90.00
_cell.angle_beta   90.00
_cell.angle_gamma   90.00
#
_symmetry.space_group_name_H-M   'P 1'
#
loop_
_entity.id
_entity.type
_entity.pdbx_description
1 polymer ?
#
loop_
_entity_poly.entity_id
_entity_poly.type
_entity_poly.pdbx_seq_one_letter_code
_entity_poly.pdbx_strand_id
1 'polypeptide(L)'
;MAECYLEQAGIGTNGELLLEQIGYFTQPASKGHHLANRGGLVEHCVNVTRRLIELTETLGINWPRKASPYLVGMLHDLVKCRCYRAVPGTEQDAQPKWEYVQPIYPGHGLCSVAIAAELGMRLCEYEIVAITYHMGAFGIGKEYTDKEFYAAMEMFAPQIIATCCADWWAASIDERGGAK
;
A
#
# COMPACT_ATOMS: atom_id res chain seq x y z
N MET A 1 0.75 -0.01 16.67
CA MET A 1 1.81 0.21 15.65
C MET A 1 1.26 0.98 14.45
N ALA A 2 0.11 0.59 13.88
CA ALA A 2 -0.50 1.33 12.78
C ALA A 2 -0.75 2.81 13.12
N GLU A 3 -1.37 3.13 14.25
CA GLU A 3 -1.60 4.50 14.72
C GLU A 3 -0.30 5.30 14.81
N CYS A 4 0.75 4.71 15.36
CA CYS A 4 2.07 5.35 15.45
C CYS A 4 2.64 5.66 14.05
N TYR A 5 2.49 4.76 13.08
CA TYR A 5 2.97 4.98 11.72
C TYR A 5 2.13 6.02 10.97
N LEU A 6 0.81 6.04 11.17
CA LEU A 6 -0.06 7.09 10.63
C LEU A 6 0.31 8.46 11.21
N GLU A 7 0.57 8.56 12.50
CA GLU A 7 1.07 9.78 13.15
C GLU A 7 2.41 10.23 12.55
N GLN A 8 3.38 9.32 12.39
CA GLN A 8 4.67 9.63 11.73
C GLN A 8 4.52 10.02 10.26
N ALA A 9 3.51 9.49 9.58
CA ALA A 9 3.10 9.90 8.24
C ALA A 9 2.48 11.30 8.19
N GLY A 10 2.16 11.89 9.34
CA GLY A 10 1.44 13.16 9.44
C GLY A 10 -0.07 13.02 9.18
N ILE A 11 -0.60 11.80 9.28
CA ILE A 11 -2.03 11.51 9.17
C ILE A 11 -2.60 11.61 10.57
N GLY A 12 -3.21 12.74 10.89
CA GLY A 12 -3.86 12.96 12.18
C GLY A 12 -5.26 12.34 12.25
N THR A 13 -5.93 12.54 13.38
CA THR A 13 -7.25 11.94 13.70
C THR A 13 -8.27 12.08 12.58
N ASN A 14 -8.35 13.23 11.89
CA ASN A 14 -9.29 13.39 10.78
C ASN A 14 -8.94 12.49 9.59
N GLY A 15 -7.66 12.30 9.30
CA GLY A 15 -7.20 11.39 8.25
C GLY A 15 -7.48 9.92 8.61
N GLU A 16 -7.30 9.55 9.86
CA GLU A 16 -7.64 8.22 10.37
C GLU A 16 -9.14 7.92 10.25
N LEU A 17 -10.00 8.88 10.60
CA LEU A 17 -11.45 8.75 10.41
C LEU A 17 -11.84 8.57 8.94
N LEU A 18 -11.17 9.26 8.01
CA LEU A 18 -11.40 9.08 6.58
C LEU A 18 -10.93 7.70 6.10
N LEU A 19 -9.81 7.20 6.60
CA LEU A 19 -9.35 5.84 6.32
C LEU A 19 -10.32 4.78 6.86
N GLU A 20 -10.88 5.00 8.05
CA GLU A 20 -11.89 4.11 8.63
C GLU A 20 -13.16 4.07 7.75
N GLN A 21 -13.65 5.23 7.28
CA GLN A 21 -14.83 5.32 6.43
C GLN A 21 -14.71 4.55 5.11
N ILE A 22 -13.51 4.44 4.55
CA ILE A 22 -13.26 3.64 3.34
C ILE A 22 -12.95 2.17 3.63
N GLY A 23 -12.95 1.77 4.89
CA GLY A 23 -12.72 0.39 5.30
C GLY A 23 -11.25 -0.03 5.45
N TYR A 24 -10.31 0.90 5.47
CA TYR A 24 -8.87 0.62 5.53
C TYR A 24 -8.47 -0.35 6.65
N PHE A 25 -9.10 -0.22 7.82
CA PHE A 25 -8.81 -1.06 8.98
C PHE A 25 -9.54 -2.42 8.99
N THR A 26 -10.42 -2.66 8.02
CA THR A 26 -11.25 -3.87 7.96
C THR A 26 -11.08 -4.69 6.70
N GLN A 27 -10.47 -4.13 5.66
CA GLN A 27 -10.24 -4.82 4.38
C GLN A 27 -9.09 -5.83 4.46
N PRO A 28 -9.11 -6.89 3.63
CA PRO A 28 -8.02 -7.86 3.50
C PRO A 28 -6.88 -7.30 2.66
N ALA A 29 -5.67 -7.83 2.84
CA ALA A 29 -4.54 -7.54 1.95
C ALA A 29 -4.64 -8.29 0.63
N SER A 30 -5.30 -9.45 0.61
CA SER A 30 -5.49 -10.26 -0.61
C SER A 30 -6.80 -11.03 -0.56
N LYS A 31 -7.23 -11.57 -1.70
CA LYS A 31 -8.43 -12.41 -1.78
C LYS A 31 -8.28 -13.75 -1.04
N GLY A 32 -7.11 -14.35 -1.03
CA GLY A 32 -6.90 -15.69 -0.48
C GLY A 32 -5.44 -16.13 -0.38
N HIS A 33 -4.49 -15.20 -0.46
CA HIS A 33 -3.07 -15.49 -0.33
C HIS A 33 -2.57 -15.13 1.07
N HIS A 34 -1.94 -13.96 1.22
CA HIS A 34 -1.48 -13.45 2.52
C HIS A 34 -2.54 -12.54 3.12
N LEU A 35 -2.69 -12.57 4.44
CA LEU A 35 -3.57 -11.67 5.20
C LEU A 35 -4.97 -11.47 4.57
N ALA A 36 -5.62 -12.59 4.21
CA ALA A 36 -6.96 -12.60 3.61
C ALA A 36 -8.09 -12.46 4.66
N ASN A 37 -7.74 -12.03 5.86
CA ASN A 37 -8.65 -11.79 6.99
C ASN A 37 -9.02 -10.31 7.11
N ARG A 38 -10.00 -10.01 7.98
CA ARG A 38 -10.30 -8.63 8.37
C ARG A 38 -9.08 -7.96 8.98
N GLY A 39 -8.82 -6.72 8.56
CA GLY A 39 -7.67 -5.94 9.01
C GLY A 39 -6.35 -6.36 8.36
N GLY A 40 -6.37 -7.32 7.45
CA GLY A 40 -5.17 -7.77 6.75
C GLY A 40 -4.48 -6.66 5.97
N LEU A 41 -5.26 -5.71 5.39
CA LEU A 41 -4.69 -4.57 4.67
C LEU A 41 -3.82 -3.69 5.58
N VAL A 42 -4.33 -3.27 6.73
CA VAL A 42 -3.56 -2.41 7.63
C VAL A 42 -2.34 -3.15 8.21
N GLU A 43 -2.46 -4.44 8.49
CA GLU A 43 -1.35 -5.28 8.93
C GLU A 43 -0.24 -5.34 7.86
N HIS A 44 -0.62 -5.57 6.60
CA HIS A 44 0.29 -5.53 5.45
C HIS A 44 0.99 -4.16 5.33
N CYS A 45 0.25 -3.06 5.34
CA CYS A 45 0.81 -1.72 5.25
C CYS A 45 1.79 -1.42 6.40
N VAL A 46 1.53 -1.91 7.61
CA VAL A 46 2.47 -1.82 8.75
C VAL A 46 3.76 -2.60 8.47
N ASN A 47 3.65 -3.82 7.95
CA ASN A 47 4.81 -4.64 7.61
C ASN A 47 5.65 -3.99 6.50
N VAL A 48 5.00 -3.51 5.44
CA VAL A 48 5.67 -2.78 4.35
C VAL A 48 6.35 -1.51 4.86
N THR A 49 5.67 -0.73 5.70
CA THR A 49 6.24 0.50 6.29
C THR A 49 7.50 0.19 7.08
N ARG A 50 7.46 -0.82 7.94
CA ARG A 50 8.63 -1.25 8.71
C ARG A 50 9.81 -1.60 7.79
N ARG A 51 9.57 -2.40 6.75
CA ARG A 51 10.62 -2.79 5.79
C ARG A 51 11.15 -1.61 5.00
N LEU A 52 10.28 -0.69 4.61
CA LEU A 52 10.68 0.51 3.87
C LEU A 52 11.56 1.44 4.72
N ILE A 53 11.27 1.57 6.01
CA ILE A 53 12.12 2.30 6.96
C ILE A 53 13.49 1.62 7.09
N GLU A 54 13.53 0.30 7.32
CA GLU A 54 14.77 -0.47 7.42
C GLU A 54 15.64 -0.30 6.16
N LEU A 55 15.04 -0.40 4.96
CA LEU A 55 15.74 -0.20 3.68
C LEU A 55 16.20 1.24 3.51
N THR A 56 15.37 2.21 3.91
CA THR A 56 15.71 3.63 3.84
C THR A 56 16.96 3.94 4.66
N GLU A 57 17.02 3.45 5.91
CA GLU A 57 18.15 3.66 6.81
C GLU A 57 19.41 2.91 6.34
N THR A 58 19.26 1.63 5.98
CA THR A 58 20.39 0.77 5.58
C THR A 58 21.05 1.23 4.30
N LEU A 59 20.26 1.68 3.32
CA LEU A 59 20.75 2.09 2.00
C LEU A 59 20.96 3.60 1.87
N GLY A 60 20.64 4.38 2.91
CA GLY A 60 20.76 5.83 2.89
C GLY A 60 19.85 6.48 1.85
N ILE A 61 18.64 5.98 1.67
CA ILE A 61 17.70 6.50 0.67
C ILE A 61 17.23 7.89 1.09
N ASN A 62 17.41 8.85 0.20
CA ASN A 62 17.07 10.23 0.46
C ASN A 62 15.61 10.52 0.06
N TRP A 63 14.75 10.76 1.03
CA TRP A 63 13.37 11.18 0.85
C TRP A 63 13.24 12.69 1.05
N PRO A 64 12.28 13.37 0.37
CA PRO A 64 12.10 14.82 0.51
C PRO A 64 11.64 15.23 1.93
N ARG A 65 11.02 14.33 2.66
CA ARG A 65 10.61 14.55 4.06
C ARG A 65 10.71 13.25 4.87
N LYS A 66 10.94 13.38 6.16
CA LYS A 66 11.04 12.23 7.09
C LYS A 66 9.77 11.37 7.13
N ALA A 67 8.61 11.98 6.86
CA ALA A 67 7.32 11.30 6.80
C ALA A 67 7.14 10.41 5.56
N SER A 68 7.94 10.62 4.49
CA SER A 68 7.72 9.95 3.20
C SER A 68 7.70 8.43 3.27
N PRO A 69 8.66 7.71 3.90
CA PRO A 69 8.59 6.25 3.96
C PRO A 69 7.36 5.76 4.74
N TYR A 70 6.90 6.48 5.74
CA TYR A 70 5.67 6.17 6.47
C TYR A 70 4.43 6.38 5.58
N LEU A 71 4.35 7.51 4.89
CA LEU A 71 3.25 7.80 3.95
C LEU A 71 3.17 6.75 2.86
N VAL A 72 4.28 6.46 2.20
CA VAL A 72 4.34 5.49 1.11
C VAL A 72 3.93 4.11 1.61
N GLY A 73 4.53 3.61 2.69
CA GLY A 73 4.22 2.29 3.23
C GLY A 73 2.77 2.16 3.69
N MET A 74 2.21 3.16 4.38
CA MET A 74 0.83 3.10 4.86
C MET A 74 -0.22 3.29 3.76
N LEU A 75 0.10 3.96 2.64
CA LEU A 75 -0.89 4.34 1.63
C LEU A 75 -0.73 3.64 0.27
N HIS A 76 0.34 2.85 0.04
CA HIS A 76 0.62 2.27 -1.29
C HIS A 76 -0.53 1.42 -1.83
N ASP A 77 -1.27 0.78 -0.97
CA ASP A 77 -2.32 -0.21 -1.27
C ASP A 77 -3.75 0.27 -0.95
N LEU A 78 -4.00 1.59 -0.87
CA LEU A 78 -5.35 2.13 -0.62
C LEU A 78 -6.40 1.64 -1.60
N VAL A 79 -6.01 1.28 -2.82
CA VAL A 79 -6.91 0.69 -3.82
C VAL A 79 -7.62 -0.55 -3.29
N LYS A 80 -7.01 -1.32 -2.39
CA LYS A 80 -7.59 -2.53 -1.80
C LYS A 80 -8.86 -2.24 -0.98
N CYS A 81 -9.03 -1.02 -0.49
CA CYS A 81 -10.29 -0.59 0.12
C CYS A 81 -11.49 -0.63 -0.86
N ARG A 82 -11.23 -0.65 -2.16
CA ARG A 82 -12.24 -0.70 -3.23
C ARG A 82 -12.20 -1.97 -4.06
N CYS A 83 -11.24 -2.85 -3.82
CA CYS A 83 -11.05 -4.09 -4.58
C CYS A 83 -11.75 -5.29 -3.99
N TYR A 84 -12.20 -5.24 -2.74
CA TYR A 84 -12.76 -6.41 -2.07
C TYR A 84 -14.11 -6.11 -1.44
N ARG A 85 -15.00 -7.11 -1.56
CA ARG A 85 -16.31 -7.14 -0.89
C ARG A 85 -16.45 -8.50 -0.20
N ALA A 86 -16.96 -8.49 1.02
CA ALA A 86 -17.31 -9.74 1.69
C ALA A 86 -18.46 -10.44 0.95
N VAL A 87 -18.34 -11.74 0.74
CA VAL A 87 -19.38 -12.55 0.12
C VAL A 87 -20.60 -12.57 1.06
N PRO A 88 -21.83 -12.31 0.56
CA PRO A 88 -23.04 -12.30 1.38
C PRO A 88 -23.18 -13.56 2.24
N GLY A 89 -23.50 -13.36 3.51
CA GLY A 89 -23.61 -14.43 4.52
C GLY A 89 -22.31 -14.80 5.21
N THR A 90 -21.18 -14.21 4.84
CA THR A 90 -19.88 -14.42 5.52
C THR A 90 -19.36 -13.16 6.19
N GLU A 91 -20.10 -12.06 6.14
CA GLU A 91 -19.66 -10.74 6.62
C GLU A 91 -19.37 -10.70 8.12
N GLN A 92 -20.04 -11.57 8.88
CA GLN A 92 -19.86 -11.66 10.34
C GLN A 92 -18.80 -12.70 10.75
N ASP A 93 -18.26 -13.46 9.80
CA ASP A 93 -17.21 -14.42 10.08
C ASP A 93 -15.93 -13.70 10.50
N ALA A 94 -15.13 -14.33 11.36
CA ALA A 94 -13.80 -13.83 11.71
C ALA A 94 -12.87 -13.77 10.47
N GLN A 95 -13.08 -14.67 9.52
CA GLN A 95 -12.44 -14.71 8.23
C GLN A 95 -13.47 -14.79 7.10
N PRO A 96 -14.05 -13.66 6.68
CA PRO A 96 -15.03 -13.64 5.60
C PRO A 96 -14.39 -14.16 4.30
N LYS A 97 -15.24 -14.71 3.43
CA LYS A 97 -14.85 -14.94 2.04
C LYS A 97 -14.89 -13.61 1.29
N TRP A 98 -13.87 -13.35 0.48
CA TRP A 98 -13.76 -12.11 -0.26
C TRP A 98 -13.98 -12.35 -1.76
N GLU A 99 -14.74 -11.48 -2.41
CA GLU A 99 -14.80 -11.37 -3.87
C GLU A 99 -14.01 -10.15 -4.33
N TYR A 100 -13.36 -10.27 -5.50
CA TYR A 100 -12.67 -9.15 -6.12
C TYR A 100 -13.65 -8.29 -6.90
N VAL A 101 -13.56 -6.99 -6.72
CA VAL A 101 -14.31 -5.97 -7.46
C VAL A 101 -13.30 -5.12 -8.21
N GLN A 102 -13.52 -4.95 -9.53
CA GLN A 102 -12.65 -4.12 -10.34
C GLN A 102 -12.75 -2.64 -9.90
N PRO A 103 -11.65 -1.99 -9.51
CA PRO A 103 -11.67 -0.56 -9.18
C PRO A 103 -11.95 0.29 -10.43
N ILE A 104 -12.50 1.48 -10.22
CA ILE A 104 -12.89 2.41 -11.31
C ILE A 104 -11.63 3.00 -11.98
N TYR A 105 -10.60 3.33 -11.19
CA TYR A 105 -9.37 3.90 -11.72
C TYR A 105 -8.44 2.82 -12.27
N PRO A 106 -7.76 3.07 -13.39
CA PRO A 106 -6.77 2.14 -13.93
C PRO A 106 -5.50 2.13 -13.07
N GLY A 107 -4.86 0.98 -13.01
CA GLY A 107 -3.59 0.80 -12.32
C GLY A 107 -3.71 0.71 -10.79
N HIS A 108 -2.97 -0.21 -10.19
CA HIS A 108 -3.06 -0.48 -8.76
C HIS A 108 -2.51 0.69 -7.94
N GLY A 109 -1.27 1.08 -8.22
CA GLY A 109 -0.61 2.16 -7.51
C GLY A 109 -1.22 3.54 -7.78
N LEU A 110 -1.53 3.85 -9.05
CA LEU A 110 -2.16 5.12 -9.41
C LEU A 110 -3.54 5.27 -8.79
N CYS A 111 -4.32 4.19 -8.68
CA CYS A 111 -5.60 4.19 -7.98
C CYS A 111 -5.42 4.52 -6.49
N SER A 112 -4.39 3.99 -5.84
CA SER A 112 -4.06 4.32 -4.44
C SER A 112 -3.73 5.80 -4.27
N VAL A 113 -2.96 6.40 -5.20
CA VAL A 113 -2.68 7.85 -5.21
C VAL A 113 -3.95 8.66 -5.39
N ALA A 114 -4.84 8.25 -6.30
CA ALA A 114 -6.11 8.94 -6.53
C ALA A 114 -7.00 8.92 -5.28
N ILE A 115 -7.10 7.78 -4.60
CA ILE A 115 -7.85 7.64 -3.34
C ILE A 115 -7.23 8.54 -2.25
N ALA A 116 -5.90 8.56 -2.10
CA ALA A 116 -5.24 9.45 -1.16
C ALA A 116 -5.58 10.92 -1.43
N ALA A 117 -5.58 11.34 -2.70
CA ALA A 117 -5.98 12.69 -3.09
C ALA A 117 -7.45 12.99 -2.79
N GLU A 118 -8.38 12.07 -3.04
CA GLU A 118 -9.79 12.20 -2.67
C GLU A 118 -10.00 12.39 -1.15
N LEU A 119 -9.16 11.74 -0.34
CA LEU A 119 -9.15 11.89 1.11
C LEU A 119 -8.44 13.18 1.58
N GLY A 120 -8.01 14.04 0.64
CA GLY A 120 -7.31 15.29 0.93
C GLY A 120 -5.86 15.12 1.42
N MET A 121 -5.28 13.95 1.26
CA MET A 121 -3.89 13.69 1.62
C MET A 121 -2.94 14.29 0.59
N ARG A 122 -1.96 15.08 1.06
CA ARG A 122 -0.99 15.72 0.19
C ARG A 122 0.26 14.87 0.05
N LEU A 123 0.44 14.30 -1.13
CA LEU A 123 1.62 13.56 -1.52
C LEU A 123 2.55 14.46 -2.36
N CYS A 124 3.86 14.35 -2.15
CA CYS A 124 4.84 14.95 -3.04
C CYS A 124 5.17 14.00 -4.20
N GLU A 125 5.89 14.49 -5.21
CA GLU A 125 6.24 13.72 -6.40
C GLU A 125 6.92 12.38 -6.09
N TYR A 126 7.87 12.34 -5.17
CA TYR A 126 8.57 11.12 -4.76
C TYR A 126 7.62 10.07 -4.20
N GLU A 127 6.66 10.48 -3.40
CA GLU A 127 5.65 9.61 -2.80
C GLU A 127 4.65 9.11 -3.84
N ILE A 128 4.20 10.00 -4.72
CA ILE A 128 3.31 9.66 -5.84
C ILE A 128 3.98 8.60 -6.72
N VAL A 129 5.23 8.84 -7.11
CA VAL A 129 5.97 7.93 -7.99
C VAL A 129 6.26 6.59 -7.29
N ALA A 130 6.69 6.61 -6.03
CA ALA A 130 6.93 5.38 -5.26
C ALA A 130 5.67 4.53 -5.12
N ILE A 131 4.52 5.15 -4.82
CA ILE A 131 3.22 4.46 -4.73
C ILE A 131 2.78 3.98 -6.12
N THR A 132 2.88 4.81 -7.16
CA THR A 132 2.42 4.46 -8.50
C THR A 132 3.16 3.23 -9.03
N TYR A 133 4.46 3.15 -8.81
CA TYR A 133 5.31 2.10 -9.39
C TYR A 133 5.73 1.00 -8.40
N HIS A 134 5.08 0.89 -7.23
CA HIS A 134 5.44 -0.12 -6.22
C HIS A 134 5.31 -1.57 -6.71
N MET A 135 4.46 -1.83 -7.71
CA MET A 135 4.37 -3.14 -8.36
C MET A 135 5.62 -3.50 -9.18
N GLY A 136 6.54 -2.55 -9.39
CA GLY A 136 7.79 -2.77 -10.12
C GLY A 136 7.56 -3.31 -11.53
N ALA A 137 8.44 -4.19 -12.00
CA ALA A 137 8.33 -4.77 -13.34
C ALA A 137 7.04 -5.57 -13.59
N PHE A 138 6.34 -6.01 -12.54
CA PHE A 138 5.06 -6.73 -12.67
C PHE A 138 3.89 -5.84 -13.11
N GLY A 139 4.01 -4.54 -12.93
CA GLY A 139 3.05 -3.56 -13.41
C GLY A 139 3.17 -3.27 -14.91
N ILE A 140 4.32 -3.58 -15.53
CA ILE A 140 4.56 -3.32 -16.96
C ILE A 140 3.55 -4.10 -17.82
N GLY A 141 2.92 -3.39 -18.73
CA GLY A 141 1.90 -3.95 -19.63
C GLY A 141 0.53 -4.18 -18.98
N LYS A 142 0.37 -3.93 -17.68
CA LYS A 142 -0.90 -4.03 -16.93
C LYS A 142 -1.35 -2.70 -16.37
N GLU A 143 -0.44 -1.95 -15.77
CA GLU A 143 -0.69 -0.69 -15.07
C GLU A 143 -0.03 0.49 -15.76
N TYR A 144 1.12 0.27 -16.34
CA TYR A 144 1.93 1.26 -17.05
C TYR A 144 2.75 0.60 -18.16
N THR A 145 3.27 1.40 -19.08
CA THR A 145 4.17 0.95 -20.14
C THR A 145 5.61 0.82 -19.60
N ASP A 146 6.44 0.03 -20.30
CA ASP A 146 7.87 -0.05 -20.05
C ASP A 146 8.54 1.34 -20.12
N LYS A 147 8.17 2.15 -21.11
CA LYS A 147 8.69 3.50 -21.29
C LYS A 147 8.40 4.39 -20.07
N GLU A 148 7.18 4.38 -19.55
CA GLU A 148 6.80 5.14 -18.35
C GLU A 148 7.56 4.66 -17.12
N PHE A 149 7.67 3.34 -16.93
CA PHE A 149 8.41 2.76 -15.82
C PHE A 149 9.90 3.13 -15.85
N TYR A 150 10.57 2.96 -16.99
CA TYR A 150 11.99 3.29 -17.09
C TYR A 150 12.26 4.78 -16.98
N ALA A 151 11.38 5.65 -17.48
CA ALA A 151 11.50 7.10 -17.27
C ALA A 151 11.38 7.48 -15.78
N ALA A 152 10.49 6.84 -15.04
CA ALA A 152 10.39 7.02 -13.58
C ALA A 152 11.64 6.48 -12.87
N MET A 153 12.17 5.34 -13.31
CA MET A 153 13.39 4.75 -12.73
C MET A 153 14.64 5.61 -12.94
N GLU A 154 14.75 6.37 -14.03
CA GLU A 154 15.88 7.29 -14.24
C GLU A 154 15.98 8.36 -13.15
N MET A 155 14.85 8.77 -12.56
CA MET A 155 14.80 9.86 -11.59
C MET A 155 14.60 9.38 -10.14
N PHE A 156 13.84 8.28 -9.93
CA PHE A 156 13.33 7.86 -8.63
C PHE A 156 13.64 6.40 -8.28
N ALA A 157 14.63 5.79 -8.94
CA ALA A 157 14.96 4.38 -8.74
C ALA A 157 15.10 3.96 -7.26
N PRO A 158 15.81 4.70 -6.40
CA PRO A 158 15.96 4.27 -5.00
C PRO A 158 14.62 4.11 -4.28
N GLN A 159 13.69 5.05 -4.49
CA GLN A 159 12.38 5.06 -3.83
C GLN A 159 11.47 3.96 -4.39
N ILE A 160 11.43 3.80 -5.71
CA ILE A 160 10.64 2.76 -6.40
C ILE A 160 11.13 1.37 -5.98
N ILE A 161 12.45 1.11 -6.07
CA ILE A 161 13.04 -0.19 -5.74
C ILE A 161 12.81 -0.52 -4.26
N ALA A 162 13.06 0.44 -3.36
CA ALA A 162 12.86 0.20 -1.93
C ALA A 162 11.41 -0.13 -1.60
N THR A 163 10.45 0.59 -2.19
CA THR A 163 9.02 0.34 -1.96
C THR A 163 8.61 -1.02 -2.51
N CYS A 164 9.02 -1.35 -3.74
CA CYS A 164 8.78 -2.65 -4.35
C CYS A 164 9.38 -3.80 -3.51
N CYS A 165 10.64 -3.66 -3.07
CA CYS A 165 11.29 -4.66 -2.23
C CYS A 165 10.61 -4.80 -0.86
N ALA A 166 10.18 -3.71 -0.23
CA ALA A 166 9.49 -3.71 1.05
C ALA A 166 8.15 -4.45 0.97
N ASP A 167 7.35 -4.16 -0.06
CA ASP A 167 6.08 -4.82 -0.33
C ASP A 167 6.27 -6.34 -0.58
N TRP A 168 7.19 -6.69 -1.45
CA TRP A 168 7.50 -8.09 -1.74
C TRP A 168 8.00 -8.85 -0.54
N TRP A 169 8.85 -8.24 0.27
CA TRP A 169 9.37 -8.85 1.48
C TRP A 169 8.26 -9.09 2.49
N ALA A 170 7.42 -8.08 2.73
CA ALA A 170 6.27 -8.22 3.62
C ALA A 170 5.36 -9.37 3.16
N ALA A 171 4.88 -9.33 1.92
CA ALA A 171 3.95 -10.32 1.37
C ALA A 171 4.54 -11.75 1.28
N SER A 172 5.85 -11.88 0.99
CA SER A 172 6.46 -13.18 0.69
C SER A 172 7.16 -13.83 1.88
N ILE A 173 7.61 -13.07 2.86
CA ILE A 173 8.42 -13.53 3.98
C ILE A 173 7.72 -13.30 5.30
N ASP A 174 7.37 -12.05 5.64
CA ASP A 174 6.82 -11.72 6.95
C ASP A 174 5.43 -12.32 7.17
N GLU A 175 4.59 -12.32 6.13
CA GLU A 175 3.17 -12.69 6.20
C GLU A 175 2.89 -14.16 5.87
N ARG A 176 3.85 -14.88 5.29
CA ARG A 176 3.72 -16.32 5.03
C ARG A 176 4.07 -17.20 6.23
N GLY A 177 4.70 -16.66 7.26
CA GLY A 177 5.10 -17.40 8.46
C GLY A 177 3.95 -17.83 9.38
N GLY A 178 2.72 -17.38 9.14
CA GLY A 178 1.51 -17.76 9.88
C GLY A 178 0.76 -18.97 9.34
N ALA A 179 1.19 -19.54 8.22
CA ALA A 179 0.60 -20.74 7.60
C ALA A 179 1.54 -21.92 7.71
N LYS A 180 1.78 -22.39 8.94
CA LYS A 180 2.33 -23.72 9.25
C LYS A 180 1.44 -24.39 10.27
#